data_8dea892dd4d5e4dfbbff2f5ac54be5b3
#
_entry.id   8dea892dd4d5e4dfbbff2f5ac54be5b3
#
_cell.length_a   1.000
_cell.length_b   1.000
_cell.length_c   1.000
_cell.angle_alpha   90.00
_cell.angle_beta   90.00
_cell.angle_gamma   90.00
#
_symmetry.space_group_name_H-M   'P 1'
#
loop_
_entity.id
_entity.type
_entity.pdbx_description
1 polymer ?
#
loop_
_entity_poly.entity_id
_entity_poly.type
_entity_poly.pdbx_seq_one_letter_code
_entity_poly.pdbx_strand_id
1 'polypeptide(L)'
;MRMLLSDEYGGEGKLISYHIDAKHKSGEIVPISLNASIVYENGEKVATIGFFHDRREEIRMQKALEKTQVQLLQAEKMASLGKMAAGVAHQLNNPLSGIILFTKLVMEEYDLPDDALNDLERVLGDANRAKDIVKELLEFARQTSHEMKPQDINDIISRTMFLLENQSIFHNIEIEKDLAPDLPPIMGDAQQLNHIFMNTILNAADALEGRGKLSLKTFFLKEKSMVSVEIKDTGHGIPEDVLPHIFEPFYTTKEQGKGTGLGLSMVYGIVESHGGGIRAESQQGAGTTFFIEFR
;
A
#
# COMPACT_ATOMS: atom_id res chain seq x y z
N MET A 1 13.60 41.36 -20.83
CA MET A 1 13.55 42.82 -20.85
C MET A 1 12.10 43.36 -20.78
N ARG A 2 11.12 42.86 -21.56
CA ARG A 2 9.70 43.30 -21.45
C ARG A 2 9.08 43.13 -20.06
N MET A 3 9.40 42.08 -19.28
CA MET A 3 8.88 41.80 -17.94
C MET A 3 9.35 42.77 -16.86
N LEU A 4 10.58 43.33 -17.00
CA LEU A 4 11.12 44.35 -16.08
C LEU A 4 10.44 45.72 -16.23
N LEU A 5 9.57 45.87 -17.24
CA LEU A 5 8.82 47.10 -17.49
C LEU A 5 7.34 46.97 -17.16
N SER A 6 6.90 45.84 -16.58
CA SER A 6 5.54 45.62 -16.13
C SER A 6 5.45 45.69 -14.61
N ASP A 7 4.37 46.23 -14.09
CA ASP A 7 4.11 46.30 -12.63
C ASP A 7 3.74 44.92 -12.02
N GLU A 8 3.62 43.89 -12.84
CA GLU A 8 3.05 42.59 -12.49
C GLU A 8 3.96 41.75 -11.57
N TYR A 9 5.30 42.01 -11.56
CA TYR A 9 6.32 41.18 -10.92
C TYR A 9 7.23 41.96 -9.93
N GLY A 10 6.76 43.01 -9.32
CA GLY A 10 7.51 43.72 -8.30
C GLY A 10 7.66 45.21 -8.48
N GLY A 11 6.96 45.82 -9.46
CA GLY A 11 6.97 47.23 -9.77
C GLY A 11 7.94 47.60 -10.89
N GLU A 12 7.79 48.83 -11.39
CA GLU A 12 8.56 49.28 -12.56
C GLU A 12 10.09 49.17 -12.33
N GLY A 13 10.73 48.45 -13.21
CA GLY A 13 12.18 48.25 -13.18
C GLY A 13 12.66 47.16 -12.25
N LYS A 14 11.77 46.38 -11.60
CA LYS A 14 12.09 45.27 -10.68
C LYS A 14 11.42 44.00 -11.10
N LEU A 15 12.09 42.88 -10.82
CA LEU A 15 11.57 41.53 -10.93
C LEU A 15 11.87 40.82 -9.61
N ILE A 16 10.86 40.39 -8.90
CA ILE A 16 11.03 39.78 -7.57
C ILE A 16 10.46 38.37 -7.60
N SER A 17 11.30 37.39 -7.19
CA SER A 17 10.94 35.97 -7.05
C SER A 17 10.25 35.38 -8.28
N TYR A 18 10.69 35.78 -9.46
CA TYR A 18 10.15 35.23 -10.71
C TYR A 18 10.69 33.83 -10.96
N HIS A 19 9.80 32.83 -10.99
CA HIS A 19 10.14 31.44 -11.17
C HIS A 19 10.21 31.07 -12.65
N ILE A 20 11.33 30.52 -13.08
CA ILE A 20 11.55 30.03 -14.44
C ILE A 20 12.36 28.74 -14.44
N ASP A 21 12.24 28.00 -15.51
CA ASP A 21 13.06 26.84 -15.79
C ASP A 21 14.25 27.29 -16.68
N ALA A 22 15.44 27.26 -16.11
CA ALA A 22 16.68 27.56 -16.84
C ALA A 22 17.27 26.28 -17.40
N LYS A 23 17.79 26.35 -18.63
CA LYS A 23 18.50 25.23 -19.26
C LYS A 23 19.98 25.32 -18.98
N HIS A 24 20.52 24.37 -18.24
CA HIS A 24 21.96 24.23 -18.05
C HIS A 24 22.64 23.82 -19.36
N LYS A 25 23.94 24.13 -19.53
CA LYS A 25 24.71 23.77 -20.74
C LYS A 25 24.82 22.25 -21.01
N SER A 26 24.58 21.41 -19.97
CA SER A 26 24.47 19.97 -20.11
C SER A 26 23.14 19.51 -20.71
N GLY A 27 22.17 20.42 -20.90
CA GLY A 27 20.80 20.11 -21.33
C GLY A 27 19.80 19.92 -20.20
N GLU A 28 20.25 19.87 -18.96
CA GLU A 28 19.41 19.73 -17.77
C GLU A 28 18.56 20.98 -17.53
N ILE A 29 17.30 20.79 -17.17
CA ILE A 29 16.38 21.86 -16.75
C ILE A 29 16.53 22.10 -15.26
N VAL A 30 16.85 23.35 -14.89
CA VAL A 30 17.03 23.76 -13.49
C VAL A 30 15.98 24.80 -13.14
N PRO A 31 15.08 24.52 -12.17
CA PRO A 31 14.12 25.51 -11.68
C PRO A 31 14.86 26.56 -10.87
N ILE A 32 14.74 27.82 -11.27
CA ILE A 32 15.38 28.95 -10.60
C ILE A 32 14.35 30.02 -10.22
N SER A 33 14.67 30.77 -9.15
CA SER A 33 14.02 32.04 -8.82
C SER A 33 14.92 33.17 -9.24
N LEU A 34 14.41 34.06 -10.10
CA LEU A 34 15.13 35.21 -10.62
C LEU A 34 14.66 36.50 -9.94
N ASN A 35 15.62 37.25 -9.41
CA ASN A 35 15.41 38.62 -8.96
C ASN A 35 16.27 39.53 -9.85
N ALA A 36 15.71 40.61 -10.34
CA ALA A 36 16.45 41.56 -11.19
C ALA A 36 15.96 43.01 -10.92
N SER A 37 16.85 43.96 -11.13
CA SER A 37 16.53 45.37 -11.02
C SER A 37 17.29 46.16 -12.09
N ILE A 38 16.65 47.18 -12.65
CA ILE A 38 17.25 48.13 -13.54
C ILE A 38 17.94 49.21 -12.71
N VAL A 39 19.18 49.52 -13.05
CA VAL A 39 19.96 50.60 -12.43
C VAL A 39 19.87 51.83 -13.37
N TYR A 40 19.50 52.95 -12.75
CA TYR A 40 19.39 54.25 -13.45
C TYR A 40 20.48 55.17 -12.93
N GLU A 41 21.07 55.94 -13.83
CA GLU A 41 21.96 57.04 -13.55
C GLU A 41 21.49 58.28 -14.35
N ASN A 42 21.27 59.39 -13.66
CA ASN A 42 20.69 60.64 -14.22
C ASN A 42 19.36 60.44 -14.98
N GLY A 43 18.53 59.45 -14.59
CA GLY A 43 17.28 59.12 -15.26
C GLY A 43 17.42 58.21 -16.47
N GLU A 44 18.63 57.84 -16.88
CA GLU A 44 18.91 56.89 -17.95
C GLU A 44 19.22 55.48 -17.41
N LYS A 45 18.78 54.47 -18.15
CA LYS A 45 19.03 53.04 -17.79
C LYS A 45 20.50 52.72 -18.13
N VAL A 46 21.33 52.48 -17.13
CA VAL A 46 22.77 52.21 -17.32
C VAL A 46 23.11 50.73 -17.20
N ALA A 47 22.34 49.96 -16.38
CA ALA A 47 22.60 48.54 -16.18
C ALA A 47 21.33 47.77 -15.74
N THR A 48 21.41 46.46 -15.81
CA THR A 48 20.48 45.54 -15.14
C THR A 48 21.31 44.62 -14.29
N ILE A 49 20.95 44.55 -12.99
CA ILE A 49 21.56 43.63 -12.03
C ILE A 49 20.53 42.56 -11.75
N GLY A 50 20.93 41.29 -11.82
CA GLY A 50 20.08 40.17 -11.46
C GLY A 50 20.87 39.07 -10.78
N PHE A 51 20.22 38.37 -9.92
CA PHE A 51 20.72 37.12 -9.32
C PHE A 51 19.62 36.07 -9.38
N PHE A 52 20.05 34.85 -9.53
CA PHE A 52 19.13 33.70 -9.53
C PHE A 52 19.53 32.75 -8.43
N HIS A 53 18.49 32.12 -7.86
CA HIS A 53 18.62 31.10 -6.81
C HIS A 53 18.15 29.76 -7.38
N ASP A 54 18.98 28.73 -7.26
CA ASP A 54 18.65 27.35 -7.63
C ASP A 54 17.65 26.77 -6.62
N ARG A 55 16.48 26.37 -7.12
CA ARG A 55 15.38 25.88 -6.27
C ARG A 55 15.30 24.37 -6.17
N ARG A 56 16.23 23.61 -6.76
CA ARG A 56 16.17 22.14 -6.77
C ARG A 56 16.13 21.56 -5.35
N GLU A 57 16.94 22.10 -4.45
CA GLU A 57 16.99 21.65 -3.04
C GLU A 57 15.71 22.02 -2.29
N GLU A 58 15.21 23.24 -2.44
CA GLU A 58 13.94 23.70 -1.86
C GLU A 58 12.78 22.81 -2.30
N ILE A 59 12.65 22.54 -3.62
CA ILE A 59 11.59 21.70 -4.16
C ILE A 59 11.71 20.24 -3.68
N ARG A 60 12.94 19.73 -3.55
CA ARG A 60 13.16 18.38 -3.00
C ARG A 60 12.74 18.29 -1.54
N MET A 61 13.12 19.30 -0.73
CA MET A 61 12.74 19.35 0.67
C MET A 61 11.22 19.49 0.85
N GLN A 62 10.57 20.33 0.05
CA GLN A 62 9.13 20.50 0.07
C GLN A 62 8.39 19.22 -0.26
N LYS A 63 8.79 18.51 -1.34
CA LYS A 63 8.21 17.22 -1.70
C LYS A 63 8.45 16.14 -0.63
N ALA A 64 9.63 16.14 0.00
CA ALA A 64 9.92 15.23 1.10
C ALA A 64 9.05 15.53 2.33
N LEU A 65 8.84 16.82 2.65
CA LEU A 65 7.97 17.24 3.75
C LEU A 65 6.52 16.87 3.49
N GLU A 66 5.99 17.14 2.31
CA GLU A 66 4.62 16.74 1.90
C GLU A 66 4.43 15.23 2.03
N LYS A 67 5.40 14.46 1.52
CA LYS A 67 5.37 12.98 1.66
C LYS A 67 5.34 12.56 3.12
N THR A 68 6.19 13.16 3.96
CA THR A 68 6.25 12.84 5.39
C THR A 68 4.97 13.22 6.11
N GLN A 69 4.35 14.35 5.78
CA GLN A 69 3.06 14.77 6.34
C GLN A 69 1.94 13.79 6.00
N VAL A 70 1.86 13.33 4.75
CA VAL A 70 0.89 12.31 4.32
C VAL A 70 1.11 11.00 5.10
N GLN A 71 2.36 10.56 5.26
CA GLN A 71 2.70 9.37 6.03
C GLN A 71 2.31 9.51 7.51
N LEU A 72 2.57 10.66 8.14
CA LEU A 72 2.18 10.91 9.53
C LEU A 72 0.66 10.88 9.71
N LEU A 73 -0.09 11.53 8.83
CA LEU A 73 -1.55 11.50 8.87
C LEU A 73 -2.12 10.08 8.70
N GLN A 74 -1.50 9.29 7.83
CA GLN A 74 -1.87 7.90 7.62
C GLN A 74 -1.57 7.05 8.86
N ALA A 75 -0.38 7.21 9.46
CA ALA A 75 0.01 6.53 10.68
C ALA A 75 -0.89 6.91 11.87
N GLU A 76 -1.27 8.19 12.02
CA GLU A 76 -2.20 8.65 13.06
C GLU A 76 -3.59 8.06 12.89
N LYS A 77 -4.13 8.04 11.66
CA LYS A 77 -5.40 7.34 11.33
C LYS A 77 -5.34 5.87 11.70
N MET A 78 -4.23 5.18 11.36
CA MET A 78 -4.01 3.77 11.66
C MET A 78 -3.95 3.52 13.17
N ALA A 79 -3.21 4.32 13.93
CA ALA A 79 -3.11 4.19 15.38
C ALA A 79 -4.46 4.43 16.08
N SER A 80 -5.23 5.43 15.64
CA SER A 80 -6.56 5.71 16.16
C SER A 80 -7.54 4.57 15.89
N LEU A 81 -7.54 4.05 14.66
CA LEU A 81 -8.35 2.92 14.25
C LEU A 81 -7.98 1.65 15.03
N GLY A 82 -6.68 1.40 15.22
CA GLY A 82 -6.17 0.30 16.01
C GLY A 82 -6.67 0.31 17.46
N LYS A 83 -6.62 1.47 18.10
CA LYS A 83 -7.09 1.63 19.49
C LYS A 83 -8.60 1.40 19.63
N MET A 84 -9.40 1.88 18.66
CA MET A 84 -10.85 1.63 18.62
C MET A 84 -11.17 0.16 18.33
N ALA A 85 -10.46 -0.44 17.38
CA ALA A 85 -10.67 -1.82 16.96
C ALA A 85 -10.52 -2.82 18.10
N ALA A 86 -9.54 -2.65 18.98
CA ALA A 86 -9.33 -3.54 20.12
C ALA A 86 -10.52 -3.53 21.09
N GLY A 87 -11.11 -2.37 21.36
CA GLY A 87 -12.29 -2.24 22.21
C GLY A 87 -13.56 -2.84 21.58
N VAL A 88 -13.79 -2.51 20.31
CA VAL A 88 -14.96 -2.99 19.55
C VAL A 88 -14.90 -4.51 19.33
N ALA A 89 -13.73 -5.04 19.02
CA ALA A 89 -13.56 -6.47 18.77
C ALA A 89 -13.88 -7.32 20.00
N HIS A 90 -13.50 -6.89 21.20
CA HIS A 90 -13.88 -7.59 22.43
C HIS A 90 -15.41 -7.58 22.63
N GLN A 91 -16.06 -6.45 22.35
CA GLN A 91 -17.52 -6.32 22.49
C GLN A 91 -18.29 -7.11 21.42
N LEU A 92 -17.75 -7.27 20.21
CA LEU A 92 -18.37 -8.06 19.13
C LEU A 92 -18.12 -9.56 19.28
N ASN A 93 -16.95 -9.98 19.75
CA ASN A 93 -16.65 -11.40 19.95
C ASN A 93 -17.55 -12.06 20.99
N ASN A 94 -18.01 -11.33 22.01
CA ASN A 94 -18.89 -11.88 23.06
C ASN A 94 -20.26 -12.32 22.50
N PRO A 95 -21.07 -11.45 21.85
CA PRO A 95 -22.35 -11.87 21.28
C PRO A 95 -22.19 -12.90 20.15
N LEU A 96 -21.14 -12.77 19.28
CA LEU A 96 -20.88 -13.75 18.23
C LEU A 96 -20.61 -15.15 18.79
N SER A 97 -19.82 -15.25 19.85
CA SER A 97 -19.56 -16.53 20.52
C SER A 97 -20.85 -17.13 21.10
N GLY A 98 -21.75 -16.30 21.63
CA GLY A 98 -23.07 -16.74 22.09
C GLY A 98 -23.96 -17.26 20.95
N ILE A 99 -24.01 -16.52 19.82
CA ILE A 99 -24.77 -16.94 18.64
C ILE A 99 -24.26 -18.28 18.12
N ILE A 100 -22.94 -18.43 17.95
CA ILE A 100 -22.32 -19.69 17.50
C ILE A 100 -22.65 -20.84 18.44
N LEU A 101 -22.50 -20.63 19.74
CA LEU A 101 -22.75 -21.66 20.76
C LEU A 101 -24.20 -22.11 20.72
N PHE A 102 -25.15 -21.16 20.84
CA PHE A 102 -26.57 -21.50 20.90
C PHE A 102 -27.10 -22.10 19.61
N THR A 103 -26.62 -21.61 18.44
CA THR A 103 -26.96 -22.20 17.15
C THR A 103 -26.52 -23.66 17.06
N LYS A 104 -25.30 -23.98 17.51
CA LYS A 104 -24.81 -25.37 17.56
C LYS A 104 -25.62 -26.23 18.52
N LEU A 105 -25.91 -25.73 19.71
CA LEU A 105 -26.73 -26.46 20.70
C LEU A 105 -28.13 -26.80 20.15
N VAL A 106 -28.78 -25.84 19.48
CA VAL A 106 -30.08 -26.08 18.84
C VAL A 106 -29.98 -27.15 17.74
N MET A 107 -28.92 -27.14 16.92
CA MET A 107 -28.70 -28.16 15.89
C MET A 107 -28.40 -29.55 16.48
N GLU A 108 -27.77 -29.63 17.66
CA GLU A 108 -27.35 -30.87 18.29
C GLU A 108 -28.48 -31.48 19.19
N GLU A 109 -29.26 -30.63 19.86
CA GLU A 109 -30.23 -31.09 20.87
C GLU A 109 -31.64 -31.31 20.34
N TYR A 110 -31.98 -30.73 19.17
CA TYR A 110 -33.34 -30.81 18.64
C TYR A 110 -33.37 -31.57 17.31
N ASP A 111 -34.41 -32.40 17.14
CA ASP A 111 -34.71 -33.03 15.85
C ASP A 111 -35.41 -32.02 14.93
N LEU A 112 -34.64 -31.42 14.05
CA LEU A 112 -35.07 -30.31 13.19
C LEU A 112 -35.31 -30.77 11.75
N PRO A 113 -36.27 -30.18 11.02
CA PRO A 113 -36.42 -30.39 9.58
C PRO A 113 -35.17 -29.91 8.82
N ASP A 114 -34.89 -30.53 7.67
CA ASP A 114 -33.73 -30.21 6.81
C ASP A 114 -33.65 -28.71 6.46
N ASP A 115 -34.78 -28.08 6.17
CA ASP A 115 -34.85 -26.65 5.84
C ASP A 115 -34.39 -25.79 7.05
N ALA A 116 -34.78 -26.15 8.26
CA ALA A 116 -34.36 -25.45 9.46
C ALA A 116 -32.87 -25.65 9.78
N LEU A 117 -32.33 -26.85 9.53
CA LEU A 117 -30.92 -27.15 9.65
C LEU A 117 -30.10 -26.31 8.64
N ASN A 118 -30.53 -26.24 7.40
CA ASN A 118 -29.88 -25.40 6.37
C ASN A 118 -29.86 -23.91 6.75
N ASP A 119 -30.97 -23.41 7.34
CA ASP A 119 -31.01 -22.00 7.79
C ASP A 119 -30.06 -21.76 8.99
N LEU A 120 -29.99 -22.70 9.93
CA LEU A 120 -29.05 -22.60 11.06
C LEU A 120 -27.59 -22.73 10.61
N GLU A 121 -27.28 -23.54 9.61
CA GLU A 121 -25.95 -23.61 9.01
C GLU A 121 -25.55 -22.27 8.37
N ARG A 122 -26.47 -21.57 7.71
CA ARG A 122 -26.25 -20.22 7.18
C ARG A 122 -25.95 -19.21 8.30
N VAL A 123 -26.76 -19.23 9.37
CA VAL A 123 -26.54 -18.38 10.56
C VAL A 123 -25.15 -18.64 11.17
N LEU A 124 -24.78 -19.91 11.31
CA LEU A 124 -23.47 -20.31 11.82
C LEU A 124 -22.32 -19.82 10.90
N GLY A 125 -22.51 -19.95 9.60
CA GLY A 125 -21.57 -19.45 8.59
C GLY A 125 -21.37 -17.93 8.67
N ASP A 126 -22.46 -17.18 8.78
CA ASP A 126 -22.39 -15.71 8.88
C ASP A 126 -21.79 -15.24 10.22
N ALA A 127 -22.09 -15.93 11.33
CA ALA A 127 -21.51 -15.63 12.63
C ALA A 127 -19.99 -15.91 12.67
N ASN A 128 -19.53 -17.01 12.06
CA ASN A 128 -18.11 -17.31 11.92
C ASN A 128 -17.40 -16.27 11.03
N ARG A 129 -18.01 -15.90 9.91
CA ARG A 129 -17.48 -14.85 9.03
C ARG A 129 -17.32 -13.52 9.75
N ALA A 130 -18.34 -13.11 10.53
CA ALA A 130 -18.26 -11.90 11.34
C ALA A 130 -17.11 -11.97 12.37
N LYS A 131 -16.89 -13.15 12.99
CA LYS A 131 -15.77 -13.38 13.90
C LYS A 131 -14.41 -13.28 13.22
N ASP A 132 -14.29 -13.76 11.99
CA ASP A 132 -13.06 -13.65 11.20
C ASP A 132 -12.74 -12.19 10.84
N ILE A 133 -13.75 -11.41 10.46
CA ILE A 133 -13.61 -9.95 10.21
C ILE A 133 -13.14 -9.23 11.48
N VAL A 134 -13.70 -9.56 12.64
CA VAL A 134 -13.29 -8.99 13.92
C VAL A 134 -11.85 -9.39 14.27
N LYS A 135 -11.43 -10.61 13.93
CA LYS A 135 -10.06 -11.07 14.12
C LYS A 135 -9.09 -10.30 13.23
N GLU A 136 -9.39 -10.11 11.95
CA GLU A 136 -8.60 -9.29 11.03
C GLU A 136 -8.47 -7.84 11.53
N LEU A 137 -9.56 -7.26 12.03
CA LEU A 137 -9.57 -5.93 12.63
C LEU A 137 -8.66 -5.85 13.87
N LEU A 138 -8.64 -6.90 14.71
CA LEU A 138 -7.76 -7.00 15.86
C LEU A 138 -6.28 -7.15 15.47
N GLU A 139 -5.98 -7.95 14.46
CA GLU A 139 -4.62 -8.12 13.93
C GLU A 139 -4.11 -6.79 13.37
N PHE A 140 -4.97 -6.07 12.65
CA PHE A 140 -4.70 -4.71 12.20
C PHE A 140 -4.42 -3.74 13.37
N ALA A 141 -5.15 -3.88 14.49
CA ALA A 141 -5.03 -3.03 15.68
C ALA A 141 -3.80 -3.34 16.55
N ARG A 142 -3.34 -4.59 16.53
CA ARG A 142 -2.21 -5.05 17.34
C ARG A 142 -0.88 -4.66 16.70
N GLN A 143 -0.46 -3.41 16.86
CA GLN A 143 0.95 -3.03 16.81
C GLN A 143 1.67 -3.55 18.08
N THR A 144 1.78 -4.88 18.22
CA THR A 144 2.59 -5.47 19.29
C THR A 144 4.06 -5.34 18.95
N SER A 145 4.90 -5.28 19.98
CA SER A 145 6.35 -5.24 19.86
C SER A 145 6.83 -6.36 18.90
N HIS A 146 7.29 -5.95 17.72
CA HIS A 146 7.76 -6.85 16.69
C HIS A 146 9.19 -7.26 16.98
N GLU A 147 9.45 -8.54 16.95
CA GLU A 147 10.80 -9.06 17.10
C GLU A 147 11.48 -9.08 15.74
N MET A 148 12.12 -7.95 15.40
CA MET A 148 12.89 -7.84 14.15
C MET A 148 14.12 -8.74 14.21
N LYS A 149 14.14 -9.76 13.36
CA LYS A 149 15.25 -10.72 13.20
C LYS A 149 15.64 -10.84 11.73
N PRO A 150 16.87 -11.27 11.42
CA PRO A 150 17.22 -11.61 10.05
C PRO A 150 16.30 -12.73 9.53
N GLN A 151 15.65 -12.49 8.39
CA GLN A 151 14.70 -13.40 7.76
C GLN A 151 15.11 -13.68 6.32
N ASP A 152 14.96 -14.93 5.90
CA ASP A 152 15.04 -15.35 4.52
C ASP A 152 13.64 -15.22 3.87
N ILE A 153 13.53 -14.31 2.92
CA ILE A 153 12.26 -14.04 2.20
C ILE A 153 11.79 -15.27 1.42
N ASN A 154 12.72 -16.01 0.80
CA ASN A 154 12.37 -17.20 0.03
C ASN A 154 11.79 -18.30 0.91
N ASP A 155 12.33 -18.46 2.12
CA ASP A 155 11.82 -19.44 3.11
C ASP A 155 10.39 -19.04 3.55
N ILE A 156 10.13 -17.76 3.84
CA ILE A 156 8.80 -17.30 4.22
C ILE A 156 7.80 -17.50 3.07
N ILE A 157 8.14 -17.11 1.85
CA ILE A 157 7.27 -17.31 0.66
C ILE A 157 6.99 -18.81 0.47
N SER A 158 8.02 -19.67 0.59
CA SER A 158 7.87 -21.11 0.41
C SER A 158 6.95 -21.73 1.45
N ARG A 159 7.07 -21.35 2.72
CA ARG A 159 6.16 -21.79 3.81
C ARG A 159 4.73 -21.29 3.59
N THR A 160 4.57 -20.02 3.19
CA THR A 160 3.25 -19.47 2.86
C THR A 160 2.59 -20.26 1.74
N MET A 161 3.32 -20.50 0.66
CA MET A 161 2.80 -21.26 -0.47
C MET A 161 2.47 -22.72 -0.11
N PHE A 162 3.28 -23.39 0.70
CA PHE A 162 2.99 -24.75 1.17
C PHE A 162 1.64 -24.84 1.90
N LEU A 163 1.25 -23.79 2.65
CA LEU A 163 -0.04 -23.73 3.34
C LEU A 163 -1.21 -23.43 2.39
N LEU A 164 -0.96 -22.74 1.27
CA LEU A 164 -1.98 -22.27 0.36
C LEU A 164 -2.23 -23.23 -0.83
N GLU A 165 -1.21 -23.85 -1.36
CA GLU A 165 -1.27 -24.70 -2.58
C GLU A 165 -2.34 -25.81 -2.51
N ASN A 166 -2.63 -26.33 -1.33
CA ASN A 166 -3.60 -27.39 -1.11
C ASN A 166 -5.04 -26.87 -0.93
N GLN A 167 -5.27 -25.58 -0.92
CA GLN A 167 -6.63 -25.03 -0.83
C GLN A 167 -7.33 -25.11 -2.18
N SER A 168 -8.64 -25.32 -2.16
CA SER A 168 -9.44 -25.51 -3.37
C SER A 168 -9.34 -24.37 -4.39
N ILE A 169 -9.11 -23.15 -3.90
CA ILE A 169 -8.96 -21.95 -4.75
C ILE A 169 -7.75 -22.05 -5.69
N PHE A 170 -6.71 -22.84 -5.33
CA PHE A 170 -5.47 -22.97 -6.12
C PHE A 170 -5.47 -24.18 -7.06
N HIS A 171 -6.46 -25.07 -7.03
CA HIS A 171 -6.43 -26.36 -7.76
C HIS A 171 -6.24 -26.23 -9.28
N ASN A 172 -6.74 -25.16 -9.90
CA ASN A 172 -6.64 -24.94 -11.35
C ASN A 172 -5.80 -23.71 -11.71
N ILE A 173 -4.98 -23.22 -10.77
CA ILE A 173 -4.06 -22.09 -10.97
C ILE A 173 -2.68 -22.66 -11.25
N GLU A 174 -2.06 -22.24 -12.36
CA GLU A 174 -0.66 -22.53 -12.65
C GLU A 174 0.24 -21.65 -11.75
N ILE A 175 1.06 -22.29 -10.91
CA ILE A 175 1.96 -21.56 -9.99
C ILE A 175 3.39 -21.66 -10.51
N GLU A 176 3.99 -20.51 -10.80
CA GLU A 176 5.39 -20.39 -11.21
C GLU A 176 6.20 -19.70 -10.11
N LYS A 177 7.33 -20.33 -9.72
CA LYS A 177 8.24 -19.80 -8.69
C LYS A 177 9.63 -19.59 -9.30
N ASP A 178 10.10 -18.34 -9.34
CA ASP A 178 11.44 -17.93 -9.79
C ASP A 178 12.12 -17.18 -8.65
N LEU A 179 12.56 -17.93 -7.65
CA LEU A 179 13.15 -17.40 -6.42
C LEU A 179 14.66 -17.35 -6.54
N ALA A 180 15.27 -16.18 -6.49
CA ALA A 180 16.72 -16.00 -6.57
C ALA A 180 17.42 -16.72 -5.40
N PRO A 181 18.44 -17.56 -5.64
CA PRO A 181 19.01 -18.44 -4.62
C PRO A 181 19.82 -17.71 -3.52
N ASP A 182 20.42 -16.57 -3.84
CA ASP A 182 21.39 -15.90 -2.97
C ASP A 182 20.90 -14.50 -2.54
N LEU A 183 19.70 -14.41 -1.95
CA LEU A 183 19.19 -13.15 -1.41
C LEU A 183 19.80 -12.85 -0.04
N PRO A 184 20.19 -11.60 0.24
CA PRO A 184 20.56 -11.22 1.59
C PRO A 184 19.35 -11.32 2.52
N PRO A 185 19.53 -11.71 3.81
CA PRO A 185 18.45 -11.68 4.78
C PRO A 185 18.01 -10.25 5.04
N ILE A 186 16.72 -10.06 5.25
CA ILE A 186 16.13 -8.78 5.66
C ILE A 186 15.83 -8.77 7.15
N MET A 187 15.87 -7.59 7.79
CA MET A 187 15.42 -7.44 9.17
C MET A 187 13.90 -7.36 9.20
N GLY A 188 13.24 -8.34 9.82
CA GLY A 188 11.78 -8.39 9.82
C GLY A 188 11.19 -9.32 10.87
N ASP A 189 9.88 -9.16 11.10
CA ASP A 189 9.06 -10.06 11.89
C ASP A 189 8.46 -11.14 10.97
N ALA A 190 8.77 -12.41 11.23
CA ALA A 190 8.35 -13.53 10.38
C ALA A 190 6.84 -13.67 10.23
N GLN A 191 6.05 -13.36 11.28
CA GLN A 191 4.59 -13.44 11.22
C GLN A 191 4.02 -12.34 10.35
N GLN A 192 4.54 -11.13 10.47
CA GLN A 192 4.13 -10.01 9.64
C GLN A 192 4.49 -10.19 8.18
N LEU A 193 5.70 -10.66 7.91
CA LEU A 193 6.13 -10.99 6.53
C LEU A 193 5.27 -12.09 5.93
N ASN A 194 4.95 -13.14 6.70
CA ASN A 194 4.00 -14.16 6.25
C ASN A 194 2.63 -13.58 5.94
N HIS A 195 2.15 -12.62 6.76
CA HIS A 195 0.87 -11.94 6.54
C HIS A 195 0.85 -11.14 5.23
N ILE A 196 1.97 -10.45 4.87
CA ILE A 196 2.12 -9.76 3.59
C ILE A 196 1.88 -10.74 2.43
N PHE A 197 2.62 -11.85 2.41
CA PHE A 197 2.56 -12.81 1.30
C PHE A 197 1.22 -13.55 1.25
N MET A 198 0.68 -13.93 2.40
CA MET A 198 -0.65 -14.57 2.48
C MET A 198 -1.72 -13.70 1.85
N ASN A 199 -1.83 -12.42 2.28
CA ASN A 199 -2.84 -11.51 1.75
C ASN A 199 -2.67 -11.22 0.25
N THR A 200 -1.43 -11.00 -0.19
CA THR A 200 -1.17 -10.65 -1.59
C THR A 200 -1.42 -11.84 -2.51
N ILE A 201 -1.02 -13.05 -2.09
CA ILE A 201 -1.21 -14.29 -2.86
C ILE A 201 -2.70 -14.69 -2.91
N LEU A 202 -3.43 -14.57 -1.79
CA LEU A 202 -4.87 -14.82 -1.78
C LEU A 202 -5.63 -13.83 -2.65
N ASN A 203 -5.26 -12.55 -2.64
CA ASN A 203 -5.87 -11.56 -3.53
C ASN A 203 -5.62 -11.89 -5.01
N ALA A 204 -4.42 -12.36 -5.36
CA ALA A 204 -4.10 -12.84 -6.70
C ALA A 204 -4.94 -14.07 -7.08
N ALA A 205 -5.09 -15.04 -6.17
CA ALA A 205 -5.92 -16.23 -6.41
C ALA A 205 -7.40 -15.88 -6.58
N ASP A 206 -7.93 -14.94 -5.79
CA ASP A 206 -9.30 -14.44 -5.95
C ASP A 206 -9.50 -13.79 -7.33
N ALA A 207 -8.53 -12.95 -7.78
CA ALA A 207 -8.60 -12.27 -9.07
C ALA A 207 -8.53 -13.22 -10.26
N LEU A 208 -7.96 -14.41 -10.08
CA LEU A 208 -7.86 -15.47 -11.09
C LEU A 208 -9.18 -16.27 -11.25
N GLU A 209 -10.12 -16.15 -10.32
CA GLU A 209 -11.42 -16.86 -10.37
C GLU A 209 -11.29 -18.36 -10.67
N GLY A 210 -10.23 -18.97 -10.12
CA GLY A 210 -9.95 -20.40 -10.26
C GLY A 210 -9.29 -20.81 -11.59
N ARG A 211 -8.83 -19.88 -12.42
CA ARG A 211 -8.09 -20.19 -13.67
C ARG A 211 -7.07 -19.11 -13.96
N GLY A 212 -5.87 -19.53 -14.39
CA GLY A 212 -4.81 -18.62 -14.83
C GLY A 212 -3.48 -18.94 -14.20
N LYS A 213 -2.60 -17.95 -14.16
CA LYS A 213 -1.21 -18.11 -13.71
C LYS A 213 -0.89 -17.13 -12.59
N LEU A 214 -0.28 -17.67 -11.52
CA LEU A 214 0.33 -16.93 -10.43
C LEU A 214 1.85 -17.09 -10.52
N SER A 215 2.58 -16.00 -10.67
CA SER A 215 4.04 -16.00 -10.72
C SER A 215 4.61 -15.28 -9.48
N LEU A 216 5.52 -15.96 -8.79
CA LEU A 216 6.25 -15.43 -7.63
C LEU A 216 7.72 -15.32 -8.01
N LYS A 217 8.26 -14.10 -7.97
CA LYS A 217 9.63 -13.83 -8.33
C LYS A 217 10.33 -13.03 -7.24
N THR A 218 11.59 -13.40 -6.94
CA THR A 218 12.43 -12.64 -6.01
C THR A 218 13.74 -12.27 -6.67
N PHE A 219 14.28 -11.10 -6.37
CA PHE A 219 15.57 -10.64 -6.88
C PHE A 219 16.17 -9.53 -6.02
N PHE A 220 17.49 -9.37 -6.13
CA PHE A 220 18.22 -8.35 -5.41
C PHE A 220 18.47 -7.12 -6.31
N LEU A 221 17.95 -5.96 -5.91
CA LEU A 221 18.16 -4.68 -6.58
C LEU A 221 19.48 -4.07 -6.11
N LYS A 222 20.58 -4.34 -6.82
CA LYS A 222 21.95 -3.91 -6.45
C LYS A 222 22.06 -2.39 -6.28
N GLU A 223 21.42 -1.62 -7.15
CA GLU A 223 21.46 -0.15 -7.13
C GLU A 223 20.84 0.46 -5.88
N LYS A 224 19.79 -0.18 -5.34
CA LYS A 224 19.06 0.26 -4.15
C LYS A 224 19.50 -0.47 -2.88
N SER A 225 20.27 -1.57 -3.00
CA SER A 225 20.56 -2.52 -1.91
C SER A 225 19.29 -3.03 -1.24
N MET A 226 18.30 -3.47 -2.04
CA MET A 226 16.98 -3.93 -1.58
C MET A 226 16.67 -5.31 -2.15
N VAL A 227 15.97 -6.13 -1.37
CA VAL A 227 15.33 -7.36 -1.82
C VAL A 227 13.96 -7.00 -2.38
N SER A 228 13.65 -7.44 -3.60
CA SER A 228 12.37 -7.21 -4.25
C SER A 228 11.63 -8.53 -4.46
N VAL A 229 10.34 -8.52 -4.14
CA VAL A 229 9.40 -9.61 -4.41
C VAL A 229 8.38 -9.12 -5.41
N GLU A 230 8.21 -9.85 -6.50
CA GLU A 230 7.18 -9.64 -7.51
C GLU A 230 6.15 -10.75 -7.41
N ILE A 231 4.88 -10.39 -7.22
CA ILE A 231 3.73 -11.29 -7.20
C ILE A 231 2.82 -10.86 -8.34
N LYS A 232 2.73 -11.70 -9.37
CA LYS A 232 1.99 -11.42 -10.60
C LYS A 232 0.90 -12.44 -10.83
N ASP A 233 -0.31 -11.97 -11.10
CA ASP A 233 -1.43 -12.76 -11.57
C ASP A 233 -1.83 -12.38 -12.99
N THR A 234 -2.57 -13.29 -13.65
CA THR A 234 -3.21 -13.06 -14.95
C THR A 234 -4.73 -12.94 -14.82
N GLY A 235 -5.18 -12.43 -13.67
CA GLY A 235 -6.60 -12.28 -13.33
C GLY A 235 -7.29 -11.12 -14.04
N HIS A 236 -8.44 -10.72 -13.52
CA HIS A 236 -9.26 -9.65 -14.09
C HIS A 236 -8.61 -8.25 -14.03
N GLY A 237 -7.51 -8.07 -13.26
CA GLY A 237 -6.85 -6.79 -13.09
C GLY A 237 -7.66 -5.76 -12.30
N ILE A 238 -7.07 -4.56 -12.16
CA ILE A 238 -7.65 -3.46 -11.38
C ILE A 238 -7.87 -2.27 -12.33
N PRO A 239 -9.06 -1.65 -12.34
CA PRO A 239 -9.32 -0.43 -13.10
C PRO A 239 -8.41 0.72 -12.69
N GLU A 240 -8.09 1.64 -13.61
CA GLU A 240 -7.14 2.73 -13.40
C GLU A 240 -7.61 3.72 -12.32
N ASP A 241 -8.92 3.94 -12.22
CA ASP A 241 -9.55 4.80 -11.20
C ASP A 241 -9.56 4.16 -9.80
N VAL A 242 -9.49 2.83 -9.71
CA VAL A 242 -9.46 2.05 -8.46
C VAL A 242 -8.03 1.92 -7.92
N LEU A 243 -7.04 1.79 -8.81
CA LEU A 243 -5.65 1.50 -8.46
C LEU A 243 -5.04 2.44 -7.40
N PRO A 244 -5.31 3.77 -7.39
CA PRO A 244 -4.79 4.66 -6.35
C PRO A 244 -5.33 4.40 -4.95
N HIS A 245 -6.49 3.74 -4.83
CA HIS A 245 -7.24 3.56 -3.58
C HIS A 245 -7.09 2.17 -2.94
N ILE A 246 -6.44 1.20 -3.61
CA ILE A 246 -6.37 -0.20 -3.15
C ILE A 246 -5.69 -0.40 -1.80
N PHE A 247 -4.89 0.55 -1.36
CA PHE A 247 -4.22 0.54 -0.04
C PHE A 247 -4.98 1.35 1.02
N GLU A 248 -6.12 1.93 0.69
CA GLU A 248 -6.96 2.63 1.67
C GLU A 248 -7.71 1.61 2.54
N PRO A 249 -7.79 1.82 3.87
CA PRO A 249 -8.57 0.95 4.76
C PRO A 249 -10.04 0.91 4.37
N PHE A 250 -10.62 -0.29 4.43
CA PHE A 250 -12.02 -0.58 4.08
C PHE A 250 -12.39 -0.39 2.60
N TYR A 251 -11.43 -0.05 1.76
CA TYR A 251 -11.67 0.04 0.33
C TYR A 251 -11.70 -1.36 -0.30
N THR A 252 -12.78 -1.71 -0.95
CA THR A 252 -12.94 -3.00 -1.62
C THR A 252 -13.87 -2.89 -2.81
N THR A 253 -13.54 -3.58 -3.90
CA THR A 253 -14.40 -3.75 -5.07
C THR A 253 -15.15 -5.08 -5.06
N LYS A 254 -14.85 -5.94 -4.07
CA LYS A 254 -15.53 -7.23 -3.89
C LYS A 254 -16.97 -7.01 -3.43
N GLU A 255 -17.86 -7.94 -3.76
CA GLU A 255 -19.25 -7.91 -3.31
C GLU A 255 -19.36 -7.79 -1.79
N GLN A 256 -20.45 -7.20 -1.34
CA GLN A 256 -20.71 -7.00 0.09
C GLN A 256 -20.60 -8.31 0.87
N GLY A 257 -19.70 -8.34 1.85
CA GLY A 257 -19.40 -9.52 2.68
C GLY A 257 -18.31 -10.47 2.14
N LYS A 258 -17.75 -10.24 0.94
CA LYS A 258 -16.65 -11.06 0.40
C LYS A 258 -15.26 -10.43 0.57
N GLY A 259 -15.19 -9.18 0.96
CA GLY A 259 -13.93 -8.48 1.22
C GLY A 259 -14.07 -7.48 2.36
N THR A 260 -13.10 -7.44 3.27
CA THR A 260 -13.05 -6.49 4.40
C THR A 260 -12.46 -5.15 4.00
N GLY A 261 -11.70 -5.10 2.90
CA GLY A 261 -10.92 -3.93 2.50
C GLY A 261 -9.74 -3.62 3.44
N LEU A 262 -9.40 -4.53 4.36
CA LEU A 262 -8.30 -4.34 5.31
C LEU A 262 -7.00 -5.02 4.85
N GLY A 263 -7.06 -6.08 4.05
CA GLY A 263 -5.91 -6.90 3.70
C GLY A 263 -4.75 -6.11 3.07
N LEU A 264 -5.00 -5.37 2.00
CA LEU A 264 -3.94 -4.58 1.33
C LEU A 264 -3.49 -3.36 2.13
N SER A 265 -4.37 -2.75 2.91
CA SER A 265 -3.98 -1.65 3.81
C SER A 265 -3.06 -2.12 4.94
N MET A 266 -3.28 -3.36 5.46
CA MET A 266 -2.37 -4.00 6.40
C MET A 266 -1.03 -4.33 5.76
N VAL A 267 -1.04 -4.89 4.54
CA VAL A 267 0.19 -5.16 3.78
C VAL A 267 1.02 -3.87 3.64
N TYR A 268 0.39 -2.76 3.25
CA TYR A 268 1.05 -1.46 3.16
C TYR A 268 1.68 -1.04 4.49
N GLY A 269 0.92 -1.08 5.59
CA GLY A 269 1.41 -0.70 6.92
C GLY A 269 2.57 -1.59 7.41
N ILE A 270 2.50 -2.90 7.16
CA ILE A 270 3.58 -3.82 7.53
C ILE A 270 4.84 -3.55 6.69
N VAL A 271 4.72 -3.38 5.39
CA VAL A 271 5.88 -3.09 4.50
C VAL A 271 6.56 -1.78 4.91
N GLU A 272 5.79 -0.72 5.18
CA GLU A 272 6.30 0.57 5.69
C GLU A 272 7.02 0.41 7.05
N SER A 273 6.47 -0.38 7.99
CA SER A 273 7.10 -0.62 9.30
C SER A 273 8.43 -1.38 9.21
N HIS A 274 8.62 -2.13 8.12
CA HIS A 274 9.88 -2.81 7.77
C HIS A 274 10.84 -1.93 6.96
N GLY A 275 10.55 -0.62 6.79
CA GLY A 275 11.36 0.29 6.00
C GLY A 275 11.37 -0.01 4.50
N GLY A 276 10.38 -0.76 4.05
CA GLY A 276 10.17 -1.17 2.68
C GLY A 276 9.24 -0.26 1.88
N GLY A 277 8.89 -0.70 0.69
CA GLY A 277 7.90 -0.04 -0.17
C GLY A 277 7.09 -1.06 -0.95
N ILE A 278 5.82 -0.75 -1.20
CA ILE A 278 4.94 -1.56 -2.05
C ILE A 278 4.31 -0.69 -3.14
N ARG A 279 4.19 -1.25 -4.33
CA ARG A 279 3.46 -0.67 -5.45
C ARG A 279 2.76 -1.75 -6.25
N ALA A 280 1.74 -1.36 -6.98
CA ALA A 280 1.01 -2.24 -7.88
C ALA A 280 1.00 -1.66 -9.30
N GLU A 281 1.11 -2.54 -10.28
CA GLU A 281 0.90 -2.25 -11.70
C GLU A 281 -0.22 -3.18 -12.17
N SER A 282 -1.26 -2.63 -12.76
CA SER A 282 -2.41 -3.41 -13.19
C SER A 282 -3.05 -2.83 -14.43
N GLN A 283 -3.62 -3.72 -15.23
CA GLN A 283 -4.46 -3.37 -16.36
C GLN A 283 -5.69 -4.27 -16.33
N GLN A 284 -6.86 -3.68 -16.43
CA GLN A 284 -8.12 -4.43 -16.46
C GLN A 284 -8.13 -5.45 -17.59
N GLY A 285 -8.42 -6.70 -17.25
CA GLY A 285 -8.42 -7.83 -18.18
C GLY A 285 -7.03 -8.45 -18.47
N ALA A 286 -5.94 -7.90 -17.90
CA ALA A 286 -4.58 -8.40 -18.13
C ALA A 286 -3.86 -8.88 -16.87
N GLY A 287 -4.47 -8.64 -15.69
CA GLY A 287 -3.95 -9.06 -14.39
C GLY A 287 -3.26 -7.94 -13.62
N THR A 288 -2.67 -8.30 -12.48
CA THR A 288 -2.02 -7.38 -11.56
C THR A 288 -0.62 -7.87 -11.21
N THR A 289 0.29 -6.94 -10.98
CA THR A 289 1.63 -7.21 -10.46
C THR A 289 1.87 -6.34 -9.23
N PHE A 290 2.10 -6.96 -8.08
CA PHE A 290 2.56 -6.29 -6.87
C PHE A 290 4.08 -6.39 -6.78
N PHE A 291 4.73 -5.27 -6.49
CA PHE A 291 6.16 -5.18 -6.22
C PHE A 291 6.35 -4.76 -4.76
N ILE A 292 7.05 -5.58 -3.99
CA ILE A 292 7.32 -5.36 -2.57
C ILE A 292 8.83 -5.32 -2.40
N GLU A 293 9.35 -4.20 -1.91
CA GLU A 293 10.78 -3.97 -1.74
C GLU A 293 11.13 -3.86 -0.25
N PHE A 294 12.16 -4.59 0.21
CA PHE A 294 12.67 -4.55 1.59
C PHE A 294 14.15 -4.17 1.59
N ARG A 295 14.56 -3.50 2.66
CA ARG A 295 15.94 -3.07 2.84
C ARG A 295 16.75 -4.04 3.66
#